data_ca9e4b4a6e97122d10f1967829d9c92d
#
_entry.id   ca9e4b4a6e97122d10f1967829d9c92d
#
_cell.length_a   1.000
_cell.length_b   1.000
_cell.length_c   1.000
_cell.angle_alpha   90.00
_cell.angle_beta   90.00
_cell.angle_gamma   90.00
#
_symmetry.space_group_name_H-M   'P 1'
#
loop_
_entity.id
_entity.type
_entity.pdbx_description
1 polymer ?
#
loop_
_entity_poly.entity_id
_entity_poly.type
_entity_poly.pdbx_seq_one_letter_code
_entity_poly.pdbx_strand_id
1 'polypeptide(L)'
;LAEATRKLHLLSDLTCHDIKNKLTVLTGYLDLFRKCPGEPYFSMYADKIGETVAAIAAQIEFTRVYKTLGNAAPGWYSVSRLSVDACSHTSIPPDSVRSKAGSWDIFADPLIERVFSVLIDNVVKHAATFTEIRCTARESLQGLLIVFEDNGVGIPQDSKERIFERGMGQS
;
A
#
# COMPACT_ATOMS: atom_id res chain seq x y z
N LEU A 1 -19.10 2.49 -19.74
CA LEU A 1 -19.29 3.70 -18.91
C LEU A 1 -20.10 3.38 -17.65
N ALA A 2 -21.29 2.79 -17.73
CA ALA A 2 -22.15 2.52 -16.58
C ALA A 2 -21.50 1.64 -15.50
N GLU A 3 -20.70 0.64 -15.85
CA GLU A 3 -20.02 -0.25 -14.91
C GLU A 3 -18.87 0.46 -14.17
N ALA A 4 -18.11 1.30 -14.86
CA ALA A 4 -17.05 2.11 -14.25
C ALA A 4 -17.62 3.13 -13.27
N THR A 5 -18.73 3.78 -13.65
CA THR A 5 -19.44 4.74 -12.77
C THR A 5 -19.99 4.03 -11.53
N ARG A 6 -20.54 2.82 -11.67
CA ARG A 6 -21.06 2.04 -10.55
C ARG A 6 -19.95 1.59 -9.59
N LYS A 7 -18.79 1.18 -10.12
CA LYS A 7 -17.60 0.85 -9.31
C LYS A 7 -17.07 2.08 -8.55
N LEU A 8 -17.06 3.25 -9.19
CA LEU A 8 -16.68 4.51 -8.57
C LEU A 8 -17.61 4.90 -7.40
N HIS A 9 -18.93 4.77 -7.59
CA HIS A 9 -19.90 5.05 -6.51
C HIS A 9 -19.74 4.09 -5.34
N LEU A 10 -19.65 2.79 -5.58
CA LEU A 10 -19.46 1.79 -4.52
C LEU A 10 -18.20 2.03 -3.70
N LEU A 11 -17.09 2.41 -4.36
CA LEU A 11 -15.85 2.73 -3.67
C LEU A 11 -15.93 4.04 -2.90
N SER A 12 -16.60 5.04 -3.43
CA SER A 12 -16.83 6.31 -2.74
C SER A 12 -17.65 6.11 -1.46
N ASP A 13 -18.72 5.34 -1.52
CA ASP A 13 -19.59 5.07 -0.38
C ASP A 13 -18.88 4.25 0.69
N LEU A 14 -18.14 3.21 0.29
CA LEU A 14 -17.35 2.39 1.19
C LEU A 14 -16.22 3.18 1.87
N THR A 15 -15.54 4.05 1.12
CA THR A 15 -14.47 4.90 1.66
C THR A 15 -15.02 5.95 2.62
N CYS A 16 -16.13 6.58 2.30
CA CYS A 16 -16.78 7.55 3.19
C CYS A 16 -17.24 6.91 4.51
N HIS A 17 -17.82 5.70 4.45
CA HIS A 17 -18.20 4.94 5.64
C HIS A 17 -16.99 4.62 6.53
N ASP A 18 -15.89 4.15 5.95
CA ASP A 18 -14.68 3.81 6.70
C ASP A 18 -14.02 5.03 7.34
N ILE A 19 -13.97 6.15 6.61
CA ILE A 19 -13.47 7.42 7.15
C ILE A 19 -14.35 7.87 8.32
N LYS A 20 -15.69 7.78 8.22
CA LYS A 20 -16.59 8.11 9.32
C LYS A 20 -16.34 7.24 10.54
N ASN A 21 -16.16 5.94 10.37
CA ASN A 21 -15.86 5.04 11.48
C ASN A 21 -14.55 5.41 12.17
N LYS A 22 -13.49 5.70 11.40
CA LYS A 22 -12.21 6.14 11.93
C LYS A 22 -12.31 7.50 12.65
N LEU A 23 -13.09 8.44 12.13
CA LEU A 23 -13.37 9.71 12.81
C LEU A 23 -14.10 9.51 14.13
N THR A 24 -15.04 8.57 14.20
CA THR A 24 -15.73 8.22 15.46
C THR A 24 -14.74 7.67 16.49
N VAL A 25 -13.85 6.77 16.07
CA VAL A 25 -12.78 6.24 16.95
C VAL A 25 -11.83 7.35 17.41
N LEU A 26 -11.42 8.23 16.50
CA LEU A 26 -10.57 9.38 16.80
C LEU A 26 -11.22 10.30 17.83
N THR A 27 -12.50 10.62 17.64
CA THR A 27 -13.27 11.47 18.59
C THR A 27 -13.35 10.80 19.96
N GLY A 28 -13.56 9.48 20.01
CA GLY A 28 -13.57 8.71 21.26
C GLY A 28 -12.23 8.79 22.03
N TYR A 29 -11.10 8.63 21.32
CA TYR A 29 -9.79 8.77 21.94
C TYR A 29 -9.51 10.20 22.39
N LEU A 30 -9.92 11.22 21.65
CA LEU A 30 -9.81 12.63 22.05
C LEU A 30 -10.63 12.93 23.31
N ASP A 31 -11.82 12.34 23.45
CA ASP A 31 -12.66 12.50 24.63
C ASP A 31 -12.04 11.82 25.86
N LEU A 32 -11.46 10.63 25.69
CA LEU A 32 -10.73 9.93 26.73
C LEU A 32 -9.47 10.72 27.16
N PHE A 33 -8.72 11.22 26.18
CA PHE A 33 -7.56 12.07 26.42
C PHE A 33 -7.89 13.31 27.25
N ARG A 34 -9.03 13.96 26.99
CA ARG A 34 -9.50 15.13 27.75
C ARG A 34 -9.95 14.79 29.17
N LYS A 35 -10.53 13.61 29.36
CA LYS A 35 -11.10 13.18 30.64
C LYS A 35 -10.07 12.60 31.60
N CYS A 36 -8.95 12.11 31.07
CA CYS A 36 -7.90 11.47 31.84
C CYS A 36 -6.56 12.21 31.65
N PRO A 37 -6.40 13.43 32.18
CA PRO A 37 -5.18 14.23 32.02
C PRO A 37 -4.08 13.74 32.97
N GLY A 38 -3.53 12.55 32.73
CA GLY A 38 -2.46 12.02 33.59
C GLY A 38 -1.77 10.80 32.98
N GLU A 39 -0.47 10.69 33.23
CA GLU A 39 0.25 9.45 32.95
C GLU A 39 -0.36 8.28 33.76
N PRO A 40 -0.43 7.07 33.20
CA PRO A 40 0.31 6.53 32.04
C PRO A 40 -0.48 6.52 30.71
N TYR A 41 -1.72 6.97 30.70
CA TYR A 41 -2.61 6.80 29.53
C TYR A 41 -2.42 7.86 28.43
N PHE A 42 -1.75 8.96 28.77
CA PHE A 42 -1.55 10.08 27.85
C PHE A 42 -0.81 9.67 26.56
N SER A 43 0.33 9.01 26.70
CA SER A 43 1.13 8.54 25.57
C SER A 43 0.33 7.54 24.73
N MET A 44 -0.32 6.57 25.36
CA MET A 44 -1.12 5.56 24.67
C MET A 44 -2.26 6.18 23.84
N TYR A 45 -2.97 7.16 24.37
CA TYR A 45 -4.04 7.82 23.62
C TYR A 45 -3.49 8.69 22.50
N ALA A 46 -2.36 9.39 22.72
CA ALA A 46 -1.70 10.16 21.69
C ALA A 46 -1.24 9.28 20.52
N ASP A 47 -0.66 8.11 20.80
CA ASP A 47 -0.24 7.13 19.80
C ASP A 47 -1.44 6.63 19.01
N LYS A 48 -2.54 6.25 19.69
CA LYS A 48 -3.76 5.79 19.02
C LYS A 48 -4.45 6.87 18.15
N ILE A 49 -4.40 8.11 18.59
CA ILE A 49 -4.84 9.25 17.79
C ILE A 49 -3.97 9.38 16.54
N GLY A 50 -2.65 9.31 16.68
CA GLY A 50 -1.70 9.38 15.58
C GLY A 50 -1.91 8.27 14.55
N GLU A 51 -2.01 7.01 15.00
CA GLU A 51 -2.32 5.86 14.15
C GLU A 51 -3.63 6.05 13.38
N THR A 52 -4.69 6.52 14.06
CA THR A 52 -6.00 6.73 13.44
C THR A 52 -5.96 7.84 12.39
N VAL A 53 -5.26 8.94 12.66
CA VAL A 53 -5.05 10.04 11.70
C VAL A 53 -4.28 9.55 10.47
N ALA A 54 -3.20 8.79 10.68
CA ALA A 54 -2.41 8.21 9.59
C ALA A 54 -3.25 7.27 8.71
N ALA A 55 -4.11 6.45 9.34
CA ALA A 55 -5.01 5.55 8.63
C ALA A 55 -6.09 6.31 7.81
N ILE A 56 -6.59 7.45 8.31
CA ILE A 56 -7.52 8.32 7.56
C ILE A 56 -6.79 8.94 6.36
N ALA A 57 -5.59 9.46 6.55
CA ALA A 57 -4.78 10.06 5.49
C ALA A 57 -4.49 9.05 4.37
N ALA A 58 -4.11 7.82 4.73
CA ALA A 58 -3.89 6.73 3.77
C ALA A 58 -5.15 6.38 2.98
N GLN A 59 -6.33 6.38 3.63
CA GLN A 59 -7.61 6.11 2.97
C GLN A 59 -8.00 7.22 1.99
N ILE A 60 -7.76 8.48 2.33
CA ILE A 60 -8.02 9.63 1.44
C ILE A 60 -7.09 9.54 0.23
N GLU A 61 -5.81 9.26 0.43
CA GLU A 61 -4.84 9.11 -0.65
C GLU A 61 -5.18 7.95 -1.59
N PHE A 62 -5.57 6.81 -1.04
CA PHE A 62 -6.08 5.69 -1.84
C PHE A 62 -7.25 6.10 -2.73
N THR A 63 -8.23 6.86 -2.18
CA THR A 63 -9.38 7.34 -2.94
C THR A 63 -8.96 8.30 -4.05
N ARG A 64 -7.98 9.17 -3.78
CA ARG A 64 -7.42 10.10 -4.76
C ARG A 64 -6.78 9.37 -5.93
N VAL A 65 -5.91 8.41 -5.62
CA VAL A 65 -5.22 7.58 -6.62
C VAL A 65 -6.24 6.80 -7.46
N TYR A 66 -7.23 6.20 -6.82
CA TYR A 66 -8.26 5.43 -7.53
C TYR A 66 -9.10 6.28 -8.50
N LYS A 67 -9.37 7.57 -8.16
CA LYS A 67 -10.08 8.49 -9.05
C LYS A 67 -9.29 8.85 -10.32
N THR A 68 -7.97 8.70 -10.29
CA THR A 68 -7.11 8.97 -11.46
C THR A 68 -6.96 7.76 -12.38
N LEU A 69 -7.37 6.57 -11.94
CA LEU A 69 -7.29 5.34 -12.74
C LEU A 69 -8.08 5.47 -14.04
N GLY A 70 -7.41 5.23 -15.16
CA GLY A 70 -8.00 5.30 -16.50
C GLY A 70 -8.19 6.74 -17.04
N ASN A 71 -7.77 7.78 -16.32
CA ASN A 71 -7.85 9.15 -16.79
C ASN A 71 -6.64 9.55 -17.65
N ALA A 72 -5.51 8.89 -17.46
CA ALA A 72 -4.31 9.10 -18.24
C ALA A 72 -4.21 8.04 -19.36
N ALA A 73 -3.59 8.42 -20.48
CA ALA A 73 -3.33 7.46 -21.55
C ALA A 73 -2.32 6.40 -21.09
N PRO A 74 -2.58 5.12 -21.33
CA PRO A 74 -1.61 4.06 -21.06
C PRO A 74 -0.32 4.28 -21.87
N GLY A 75 0.80 3.85 -21.30
CA GLY A 75 2.12 3.98 -21.91
C GLY A 75 2.96 2.70 -21.73
N TRP A 76 4.13 2.69 -22.36
CA TRP A 76 5.11 1.62 -22.20
C TRP A 76 6.02 1.93 -21.01
N TYR A 77 6.20 0.95 -20.13
CA TYR A 77 7.03 1.04 -18.92
C TYR A 77 7.99 -0.13 -18.85
N SER A 78 9.26 0.15 -18.67
CA SER A 78 10.27 -0.88 -18.40
C SER A 78 10.12 -1.43 -16.99
N VAL A 79 9.94 -2.74 -16.85
CA VAL A 79 9.79 -3.42 -15.55
C VAL A 79 11.02 -3.22 -14.68
N SER A 80 12.23 -3.27 -15.29
CA SER A 80 13.49 -3.04 -14.57
C SER A 80 13.56 -1.63 -14.03
N ARG A 81 13.17 -0.62 -14.82
CA ARG A 81 13.18 0.78 -14.39
C ARG A 81 12.17 1.06 -13.30
N LEU A 82 10.94 0.58 -13.46
CA LEU A 82 9.90 0.67 -12.43
C LEU A 82 10.37 0.14 -11.07
N SER A 83 11.09 -0.99 -11.07
CA SER A 83 11.60 -1.61 -9.86
C SER A 83 12.64 -0.75 -9.15
N VAL A 84 13.51 -0.08 -9.89
CA VAL A 84 14.54 0.81 -9.34
C VAL A 84 13.94 2.14 -8.89
N ASP A 85 13.08 2.74 -9.72
CA ASP A 85 12.45 4.04 -9.44
C ASP A 85 11.54 3.96 -8.20
N ALA A 86 10.88 2.82 -7.96
CA ALA A 86 10.07 2.58 -6.78
C ALA A 86 10.87 2.70 -5.46
N CYS A 87 12.17 2.46 -5.48
CA CYS A 87 13.04 2.59 -4.31
C CYS A 87 13.43 4.03 -4.00
N SER A 88 13.39 4.91 -4.99
CA SER A 88 13.83 6.30 -4.85
C SER A 88 13.01 7.09 -3.83
N HIS A 89 11.82 6.62 -3.49
CA HIS A 89 10.90 7.21 -2.53
C HIS A 89 10.90 6.50 -1.16
N THR A 90 11.79 5.53 -0.98
CA THR A 90 11.91 4.74 0.26
C THR A 90 13.28 4.93 0.89
N SER A 91 13.42 4.56 2.18
CA SER A 91 14.70 4.58 2.88
C SER A 91 15.59 3.37 2.55
N ILE A 92 15.26 2.63 1.48
CA ILE A 92 16.02 1.44 1.06
C ILE A 92 17.24 1.88 0.25
N PRO A 93 18.44 1.36 0.57
CA PRO A 93 19.60 1.55 -0.30
C PRO A 93 19.30 1.01 -1.72
N PRO A 94 19.60 1.77 -2.79
CA PRO A 94 19.34 1.32 -4.17
C PRO A 94 19.96 -0.05 -4.50
N ASP A 95 21.10 -0.36 -3.89
CA ASP A 95 21.81 -1.63 -4.07
C ASP A 95 21.08 -2.85 -3.47
N SER A 96 20.08 -2.62 -2.62
CA SER A 96 19.27 -3.70 -2.03
C SER A 96 18.20 -4.23 -3.01
N VAL A 97 17.94 -3.52 -4.11
CA VAL A 97 16.98 -3.96 -5.11
C VAL A 97 17.69 -4.47 -6.37
N ARG A 98 17.52 -5.74 -6.63
CA ARG A 98 18.08 -6.41 -7.79
C ARG A 98 16.99 -6.71 -8.81
N SER A 99 16.97 -5.93 -9.89
CA SER A 99 16.12 -6.26 -11.02
C SER A 99 16.80 -7.30 -11.91
N LYS A 100 16.17 -8.45 -12.05
CA LYS A 100 16.45 -9.50 -13.05
C LYS A 100 15.30 -9.65 -14.04
N ALA A 101 14.54 -8.56 -14.22
CA ALA A 101 13.39 -8.55 -15.13
C ALA A 101 13.78 -8.49 -16.61
N GLY A 102 15.08 -8.40 -16.93
CA GLY A 102 15.53 -8.32 -18.32
C GLY A 102 15.04 -7.05 -19.03
N SER A 103 14.75 -7.18 -20.32
CA SER A 103 14.29 -6.08 -21.18
C SER A 103 12.75 -6.07 -21.36
N TRP A 104 12.01 -6.57 -20.38
CA TRP A 104 10.55 -6.58 -20.46
C TRP A 104 9.97 -5.18 -20.27
N ASP A 105 9.11 -4.80 -21.21
CA ASP A 105 8.28 -3.61 -21.13
C ASP A 105 6.80 -4.03 -21.04
N ILE A 106 6.01 -3.27 -20.29
CA ILE A 106 4.57 -3.48 -20.14
C ILE A 106 3.81 -2.25 -20.61
N PHE A 107 2.71 -2.46 -21.30
CA PHE A 107 1.79 -1.40 -21.67
C PHE A 107 0.72 -1.27 -20.61
N ALA A 108 0.74 -0.18 -19.83
CA ALA A 108 -0.09 -0.03 -18.65
C ALA A 108 -0.52 1.42 -18.40
N ASP A 109 -1.52 1.60 -17.52
CA ASP A 109 -1.85 2.88 -16.92
C ASP A 109 -0.65 3.41 -16.10
N PRO A 110 -0.39 4.73 -16.04
CA PRO A 110 0.69 5.31 -15.22
C PRO A 110 0.67 4.90 -13.74
N LEU A 111 -0.49 4.51 -13.20
CA LEU A 111 -0.59 3.97 -11.84
C LEU A 111 0.20 2.68 -11.61
N ILE A 112 0.75 2.07 -12.65
CA ILE A 112 1.67 0.93 -12.50
C ILE A 112 2.90 1.30 -11.65
N GLU A 113 3.38 2.54 -11.72
CA GLU A 113 4.46 3.05 -10.86
C GLU A 113 4.09 2.94 -9.38
N ARG A 114 2.83 3.24 -9.06
CA ARG A 114 2.32 3.13 -7.68
C ARG A 114 2.23 1.69 -7.22
N VAL A 115 1.88 0.75 -8.09
CA VAL A 115 1.87 -0.68 -7.76
C VAL A 115 3.25 -1.15 -7.31
N PHE A 116 4.29 -0.79 -8.06
CA PHE A 116 5.68 -1.13 -7.70
C PHE A 116 6.10 -0.46 -6.38
N SER A 117 5.78 0.82 -6.20
CA SER A 117 6.08 1.54 -4.95
C SER A 117 5.39 0.89 -3.74
N VAL A 118 4.12 0.49 -3.85
CA VAL A 118 3.38 -0.18 -2.75
C VAL A 118 4.00 -1.53 -2.41
N LEU A 119 4.45 -2.31 -3.40
CA LEU A 119 5.11 -3.59 -3.15
C LEU A 119 6.43 -3.40 -2.39
N ILE A 120 7.23 -2.40 -2.76
CA ILE A 120 8.47 -2.06 -2.05
C ILE A 120 8.15 -1.54 -0.63
N ASP A 121 7.17 -0.65 -0.47
CA ASP A 121 6.73 -0.15 0.83
C ASP A 121 6.29 -1.28 1.77
N ASN A 122 5.64 -2.31 1.24
CA ASN A 122 5.24 -3.47 2.03
C ASN A 122 6.46 -4.24 2.59
N VAL A 123 7.52 -4.39 1.80
CA VAL A 123 8.75 -4.99 2.29
C VAL A 123 9.34 -4.15 3.43
N VAL A 124 9.44 -2.83 3.26
CA VAL A 124 9.96 -1.92 4.31
C VAL A 124 9.18 -2.05 5.61
N LYS A 125 7.86 -2.13 5.53
CA LYS A 125 6.97 -2.15 6.70
C LYS A 125 6.91 -3.50 7.40
N HIS A 126 7.02 -4.60 6.66
CA HIS A 126 6.65 -5.92 7.17
C HIS A 126 7.78 -6.95 7.16
N ALA A 127 8.84 -6.74 6.39
CA ALA A 127 9.94 -7.70 6.30
C ALA A 127 10.89 -7.70 7.52
N ALA A 128 10.69 -6.79 8.48
CA ALA A 128 11.51 -6.56 9.67
C ALA A 128 13.00 -6.35 9.35
N THR A 129 13.71 -7.43 9.01
CA THR A 129 15.11 -7.36 8.54
C THR A 129 15.20 -8.01 7.17
N PHE A 130 15.54 -7.25 6.15
CA PHE A 130 15.83 -7.75 4.83
C PHE A 130 17.12 -7.11 4.30
N THR A 131 17.79 -7.75 3.37
CA THR A 131 19.01 -7.25 2.71
C THR A 131 18.87 -7.19 1.21
N GLU A 132 17.91 -7.92 0.64
CA GLU A 132 17.69 -7.99 -0.80
C GLU A 132 16.20 -8.06 -1.13
N ILE A 133 15.80 -7.26 -2.12
CA ILE A 133 14.54 -7.38 -2.83
C ILE A 133 14.87 -7.76 -4.27
N ARG A 134 14.26 -8.80 -4.78
CA ARG A 134 14.47 -9.29 -6.14
C ARG A 134 13.20 -9.11 -6.97
N CYS A 135 13.31 -8.39 -8.08
CA CYS A 135 12.27 -8.32 -9.10
C CYS A 135 12.66 -9.18 -10.30
N THR A 136 11.82 -10.15 -10.65
CA THR A 136 11.98 -10.99 -11.84
C THR A 136 10.76 -10.90 -12.73
N ALA A 137 10.95 -11.10 -14.04
CA ALA A 137 9.85 -11.18 -15.01
C ALA A 137 10.05 -12.36 -15.95
N ARG A 138 8.96 -13.08 -16.22
CA ARG A 138 8.98 -14.25 -17.13
C ARG A 138 7.65 -14.40 -17.83
N GLU A 139 7.68 -14.96 -19.02
CA GLU A 139 6.45 -15.37 -19.71
C GLU A 139 5.76 -16.54 -18.99
N SER A 140 4.45 -16.51 -19.02
CA SER A 140 3.57 -17.59 -18.56
C SER A 140 2.44 -17.80 -19.57
N LEU A 141 1.69 -18.88 -19.42
CA LEU A 141 0.50 -19.17 -20.25
C LEU A 141 -0.60 -18.09 -20.15
N GLN A 142 -0.56 -17.28 -19.08
CA GLN A 142 -1.55 -16.25 -18.79
C GLN A 142 -1.05 -14.83 -19.11
N GLY A 143 0.21 -14.70 -19.59
CA GLY A 143 0.86 -13.43 -19.88
C GLY A 143 2.20 -13.26 -19.15
N LEU A 144 2.65 -12.05 -18.99
CA LEU A 144 3.88 -11.74 -18.26
C LEU A 144 3.66 -11.84 -16.74
N LEU A 145 4.43 -12.72 -16.10
CA LEU A 145 4.48 -12.83 -14.65
C LEU A 145 5.63 -12.00 -14.11
N ILE A 146 5.32 -11.00 -13.30
CA ILE A 146 6.29 -10.17 -12.57
C ILE A 146 6.25 -10.60 -11.11
N VAL A 147 7.41 -10.94 -10.55
CA VAL A 147 7.53 -11.47 -9.19
C VAL A 147 8.47 -10.60 -8.39
N PHE A 148 7.99 -10.16 -7.20
CA PHE A 148 8.79 -9.52 -6.18
C PHE A 148 9.03 -10.50 -5.04
N GLU A 149 10.29 -10.67 -4.67
CA GLU A 149 10.73 -11.55 -3.58
C GLU A 149 11.63 -10.75 -2.65
N ASP A 150 11.39 -10.81 -1.36
CA ASP A 150 12.28 -10.31 -0.33
C ASP A 150 12.85 -11.49 0.49
N ASN A 151 13.96 -11.25 1.17
CA ASN A 151 14.57 -12.21 2.07
C ASN A 151 14.32 -11.89 3.55
N GLY A 152 13.20 -11.21 3.85
CA GLY A 152 12.76 -10.88 5.20
C GLY A 152 12.16 -12.07 5.95
N VAL A 153 11.47 -11.77 7.04
CA VAL A 153 10.87 -12.79 7.93
C VAL A 153 9.74 -13.61 7.26
N GLY A 154 9.23 -13.12 6.12
CA GLY A 154 8.14 -13.77 5.39
C GLY A 154 6.79 -13.65 6.10
N ILE A 155 5.78 -14.27 5.50
CA ILE A 155 4.39 -14.28 5.99
C ILE A 155 4.07 -15.69 6.49
N PRO A 156 3.58 -15.85 7.77
CA PRO A 156 3.15 -17.14 8.29
C PRO A 156 2.11 -17.79 7.38
N GLN A 157 2.17 -19.12 7.25
CA GLN A 157 1.29 -19.86 6.32
C GLN A 157 -0.18 -19.58 6.57
N ASP A 158 -0.60 -19.52 7.84
CA ASP A 158 -1.99 -19.29 8.25
C ASP A 158 -2.49 -17.87 7.93
N SER A 159 -1.57 -16.95 7.67
CA SER A 159 -1.88 -15.54 7.34
C SER A 159 -1.91 -15.28 5.83
N LYS A 160 -1.30 -16.16 5.01
CA LYS A 160 -1.14 -15.92 3.56
C LYS A 160 -2.45 -15.72 2.79
N GLU A 161 -3.51 -16.42 3.17
CA GLU A 161 -4.82 -16.26 2.53
C GLU A 161 -5.53 -15.00 3.02
N ARG A 162 -5.22 -14.57 4.25
CA ARG A 162 -5.89 -13.46 4.93
C ARG A 162 -5.27 -12.09 4.66
N ILE A 163 -4.01 -12.01 4.18
CA ILE A 163 -3.34 -10.73 3.91
C ILE A 163 -4.06 -9.84 2.89
N PHE A 164 -4.92 -10.43 2.05
CA PHE A 164 -5.75 -9.72 1.09
C PHE A 164 -7.12 -9.35 1.65
N GLU A 165 -7.46 -9.80 2.87
CA GLU A 165 -8.68 -9.41 3.54
C GLU A 165 -8.57 -7.95 4.03
N ARG A 166 -9.72 -7.27 4.04
CA ARG A 166 -9.78 -5.87 4.44
C ARG A 166 -9.42 -5.70 5.91
N GLY A 167 -8.45 -4.86 6.22
CA GLY A 167 -8.05 -4.53 7.60
C GLY A 167 -6.85 -5.32 8.15
N MET A 168 -6.33 -6.33 7.45
CA MET A 168 -5.19 -7.14 7.93
C MET A 168 -3.85 -6.40 7.94
N GLY A 169 -3.72 -5.25 7.30
CA GLY A 169 -2.48 -4.46 7.27
C GLY A 169 -2.39 -3.36 8.33
N GLN A 170 -3.24 -3.38 9.36
CA GLN A 170 -3.34 -2.31 10.37
C GLN A 170 -2.87 -2.75 11.77
N SER A 171 -2.13 -3.84 11.89
CA SER A 171 -1.55 -4.31 13.17
C SER A 171 -0.10 -3.88 13.29
#